data_8ea0839602dc867e7422fef70870dd75
#
_entry.id   8ea0839602dc867e7422fef70870dd75
#
_cell.length_a   1.000
_cell.length_b   1.000
_cell.length_c   1.000
_cell.angle_alpha   90.00
_cell.angle_beta   90.00
_cell.angle_gamma   90.00
#
_symmetry.space_group_name_H-M   'P 1'
#
loop_
_entity.id
_entity.type
_entity.pdbx_description
1 polymer ?
#
loop_
_entity_poly.entity_id
_entity_poly.type
_entity_poly.pdbx_seq_one_letter_code
_entity_poly.pdbx_strand_id
1 'polypeptide(L)'
;FMADVKGDLAGIPLPGGGNARVEARGAELGLGPEDFSTAACPVTFWDILGEQGHPVRTTLSEMGPLLLARLLDLNETQEGVLNIAFRLADDNGWLLLDVKDLRALLAHLADNPGAASDYGHLSKASVGAIQRKLLTLEGQGAGMLFGEPALDIADLMQTDERGHGYINLLAGDKLIHTPALYATFLLWLLA
;
A
#
# COMPACT_ATOMS: atom_id res chain seq x y z
N PHE A 1 -8.04 -2.46 11.12
CA PHE A 1 -6.77 -2.60 10.41
C PHE A 1 -5.60 -2.28 11.34
N MET A 2 -4.57 -3.10 11.34
CA MET A 2 -3.36 -2.93 12.14
C MET A 2 -2.12 -3.28 11.29
N ALA A 3 -1.04 -2.50 11.45
CA ALA A 3 0.24 -2.83 10.85
C ALA A 3 1.12 -3.56 11.88
N ASP A 4 1.43 -4.81 11.62
CA ASP A 4 2.26 -5.66 12.47
C ASP A 4 3.73 -5.56 12.02
N VAL A 5 4.47 -4.66 12.67
CA VAL A 5 5.88 -4.40 12.37
C VAL A 5 6.80 -5.44 13.00
N LYS A 6 6.34 -6.13 14.06
CA LYS A 6 7.15 -7.09 14.82
C LYS A 6 6.83 -8.54 14.52
N GLY A 7 5.71 -8.82 13.83
CA GLY A 7 5.22 -10.17 13.58
C GLY A 7 4.67 -10.87 14.84
N ASP A 8 4.33 -10.10 15.88
CA ASP A 8 3.85 -10.66 17.15
C ASP A 8 2.32 -10.78 17.25
N LEU A 9 1.59 -10.32 16.24
CA LEU A 9 0.13 -10.42 16.17
C LEU A 9 -0.37 -11.65 15.39
N ALA A 10 0.53 -12.46 14.83
CA ALA A 10 0.18 -13.65 14.05
C ALA A 10 -0.61 -14.73 14.82
N GLY A 11 -0.61 -14.64 16.16
CA GLY A 11 -1.35 -15.56 17.03
C GLY A 11 -2.85 -15.25 17.21
N ILE A 12 -3.33 -14.07 16.76
CA ILE A 12 -4.72 -13.63 16.97
C ILE A 12 -5.78 -14.62 16.40
N PRO A 13 -5.58 -15.30 15.26
CA PRO A 13 -6.53 -16.27 14.74
C PRO A 13 -6.57 -17.59 15.53
N LEU A 14 -5.68 -17.79 16.48
CA LEU A 14 -5.66 -19.01 17.30
C LEU A 14 -6.43 -18.79 18.61
N PRO A 15 -7.14 -19.83 19.09
CA PRO A 15 -7.74 -19.76 20.41
C PRO A 15 -6.62 -19.63 21.45
N GLY A 16 -6.66 -18.57 22.23
CA GLY A 16 -5.70 -18.37 23.34
C GLY A 16 -5.92 -19.41 24.45
N GLY A 17 -5.24 -19.22 25.58
CA GLY A 17 -5.37 -20.06 26.76
C GLY A 17 -4.05 -20.73 27.16
N GLY A 18 -4.06 -21.40 28.32
CA GLY A 18 -2.89 -22.13 28.84
C GLY A 18 -1.72 -21.23 29.29
N ASN A 19 -1.92 -19.93 29.40
CA ASN A 19 -0.90 -19.02 29.94
C ASN A 19 -1.09 -18.83 31.45
N ALA A 20 -0.25 -19.51 32.22
CA ALA A 20 -0.32 -19.51 33.71
C ALA A 20 -0.30 -18.09 34.33
N ARG A 21 0.36 -17.12 33.68
CA ARG A 21 0.39 -15.73 34.18
C ARG A 21 -0.95 -15.02 33.97
N VAL A 22 -1.60 -15.27 32.83
CA VAL A 22 -2.92 -14.71 32.52
C VAL A 22 -3.97 -15.32 33.45
N GLU A 23 -3.92 -16.64 33.63
CA GLU A 23 -4.81 -17.37 34.52
C GLU A 23 -4.66 -16.92 36.00
N ALA A 24 -3.43 -16.81 36.49
CA ALA A 24 -3.17 -16.30 37.84
C ALA A 24 -3.69 -14.87 38.01
N ARG A 25 -3.49 -14.02 37.00
CA ARG A 25 -4.00 -12.63 37.04
C ARG A 25 -5.51 -12.56 37.02
N GLY A 26 -6.15 -13.40 36.23
CA GLY A 26 -7.61 -13.54 36.19
C GLY A 26 -8.16 -13.93 37.59
N ALA A 27 -7.53 -14.93 38.23
CA ALA A 27 -7.90 -15.37 39.58
C ALA A 27 -7.72 -14.26 40.62
N GLU A 28 -6.60 -13.52 40.58
CA GLU A 28 -6.36 -12.35 41.48
C GLU A 28 -7.45 -11.27 41.33
N LEU A 29 -7.96 -11.07 40.11
CA LEU A 29 -9.00 -10.10 39.82
C LEU A 29 -10.42 -10.63 40.06
N GLY A 30 -10.55 -11.91 40.47
CA GLY A 30 -11.84 -12.56 40.65
C GLY A 30 -12.64 -12.81 39.38
N LEU A 31 -11.97 -12.82 38.21
CA LEU A 31 -12.60 -13.07 36.94
C LEU A 31 -12.86 -14.57 36.77
N GLY A 32 -14.15 -14.92 36.55
CA GLY A 32 -14.56 -16.27 36.20
C GLY A 32 -14.55 -16.52 34.68
N PRO A 33 -14.82 -17.75 34.24
CA PRO A 33 -14.91 -18.08 32.82
C PRO A 33 -15.99 -17.28 32.05
N GLU A 34 -16.95 -16.72 32.79
CA GLU A 34 -18.02 -15.88 32.23
C GLU A 34 -17.57 -14.44 31.99
N ASP A 35 -16.58 -13.96 32.77
CA ASP A 35 -16.07 -12.61 32.70
C ASP A 35 -14.89 -12.50 31.73
N PHE A 36 -14.13 -13.57 31.58
CA PHE A 36 -12.93 -13.60 30.75
C PHE A 36 -12.76 -14.97 30.08
N SER A 37 -12.79 -15.00 28.77
CA SER A 37 -12.51 -16.16 27.95
C SER A 37 -11.57 -15.77 26.82
N THR A 38 -10.72 -16.72 26.42
CA THR A 38 -9.89 -16.56 25.22
C THR A 38 -10.63 -17.14 24.02
N ALA A 39 -10.59 -16.44 22.90
CA ALA A 39 -11.25 -16.86 21.66
C ALA A 39 -10.35 -16.57 20.46
N ALA A 40 -10.53 -17.38 19.41
CA ALA A 40 -9.97 -17.07 18.10
C ALA A 40 -10.75 -15.91 17.47
N CYS A 41 -10.05 -14.99 16.80
CA CYS A 41 -10.66 -13.93 16.02
C CYS A 41 -10.50 -14.23 14.52
N PRO A 42 -11.46 -13.88 13.67
CA PRO A 42 -11.27 -13.94 12.23
C PRO A 42 -10.22 -12.89 11.82
N VAL A 43 -9.22 -13.33 11.05
CA VAL A 43 -8.09 -12.48 10.65
C VAL A 43 -7.86 -12.61 9.15
N THR A 44 -7.62 -11.49 8.49
CA THR A 44 -7.04 -11.43 7.15
C THR A 44 -5.64 -10.86 7.24
N PHE A 45 -4.66 -11.61 6.72
CA PHE A 45 -3.28 -11.15 6.61
C PHE A 45 -3.06 -10.50 5.25
N TRP A 46 -2.52 -9.30 5.27
CA TRP A 46 -2.18 -8.50 4.10
C TRP A 46 -0.67 -8.31 4.01
N ASP A 47 -0.13 -8.31 2.80
CA ASP A 47 1.30 -8.07 2.58
C ASP A 47 1.53 -7.38 1.24
N ILE A 48 2.22 -6.25 1.24
CA ILE A 48 2.57 -5.54 -0.01
C ILE A 48 3.49 -6.41 -0.89
N LEU A 49 4.35 -7.23 -0.29
CA LEU A 49 5.27 -8.11 -1.02
C LEU A 49 4.63 -9.45 -1.42
N GLY A 50 3.44 -9.76 -0.87
CA GLY A 50 2.71 -10.99 -1.18
C GLY A 50 3.36 -12.28 -0.66
N GLU A 51 4.22 -12.20 0.35
CA GLU A 51 4.94 -13.36 0.90
C GLU A 51 4.28 -13.95 2.14
N GLN A 52 3.65 -13.10 2.98
CA GLN A 52 3.09 -13.48 4.29
C GLN A 52 1.58 -13.31 4.38
N GLY A 53 0.93 -12.83 3.31
CA GLY A 53 -0.49 -12.56 3.29
C GLY A 53 -1.03 -12.32 1.89
N HIS A 54 -2.29 -11.92 1.81
CA HIS A 54 -2.87 -11.50 0.55
C HIS A 54 -2.17 -10.24 0.03
N PRO A 55 -1.80 -10.18 -1.25
CA PRO A 55 -1.14 -9.01 -1.80
C PRO A 55 -2.06 -7.80 -1.75
N VAL A 56 -1.57 -6.70 -1.21
CA VAL A 56 -2.24 -5.40 -1.29
C VAL A 56 -1.70 -4.66 -2.49
N ARG A 57 -2.59 -4.23 -3.37
CA ARG A 57 -2.24 -3.49 -4.58
C ARG A 57 -3.09 -2.24 -4.72
N THR A 58 -2.55 -1.28 -5.45
CA THR A 58 -3.25 -0.09 -5.94
C THR A 58 -2.82 0.18 -7.38
N THR A 59 -3.63 0.90 -8.12
CA THR A 59 -3.19 1.43 -9.41
C THR A 59 -2.44 2.74 -9.22
N LEU A 60 -1.58 3.10 -10.17
CA LEU A 60 -0.96 4.43 -10.16
C LEU A 60 -2.00 5.54 -10.28
N SER A 61 -3.06 5.32 -11.08
CA SER A 61 -4.17 6.26 -11.20
C SER A 61 -4.84 6.55 -9.85
N GLU A 62 -5.06 5.53 -9.01
CA GLU A 62 -5.63 5.70 -7.66
C GLU A 62 -4.67 6.35 -6.68
N MET A 63 -3.38 5.98 -6.73
CA MET A 63 -2.38 6.60 -5.87
C MET A 63 -2.20 8.09 -6.17
N GLY A 64 -2.30 8.46 -7.42
CA GLY A 64 -2.16 9.82 -7.90
C GLY A 64 -0.72 10.36 -7.89
N PRO A 65 -0.51 11.49 -8.59
CA PRO A 65 0.83 12.05 -8.79
C PRO A 65 1.46 12.58 -7.51
N LEU A 66 0.67 13.08 -6.55
CA LEU A 66 1.20 13.69 -5.32
C LEU A 66 1.90 12.65 -4.42
N LEU A 67 1.24 11.53 -4.15
CA LEU A 67 1.82 10.48 -3.31
C LEU A 67 2.98 9.79 -4.03
N LEU A 68 2.85 9.59 -5.34
CA LEU A 68 3.92 9.02 -6.15
C LEU A 68 5.15 9.94 -6.20
N ALA A 69 4.97 11.26 -6.32
CA ALA A 69 6.07 12.22 -6.28
C ALA A 69 6.84 12.16 -4.95
N ARG A 70 6.13 12.03 -3.84
CA ARG A 70 6.73 11.84 -2.50
C ARG A 70 7.47 10.51 -2.39
N LEU A 71 6.87 9.42 -2.87
CA LEU A 71 7.48 8.09 -2.86
C LEU A 71 8.79 8.08 -3.65
N LEU A 72 8.82 8.78 -4.79
CA LEU A 72 9.99 8.89 -5.66
C LEU A 72 10.97 10.00 -5.22
N ASP A 73 10.67 10.76 -4.18
CA ASP A 73 11.46 11.92 -3.74
C ASP A 73 11.78 12.87 -4.91
N LEU A 74 10.73 13.31 -5.62
CA LEU A 74 10.84 14.20 -6.77
C LEU A 74 11.03 15.67 -6.34
N ASN A 75 11.82 16.42 -7.10
CA ASN A 75 11.85 17.88 -6.98
C ASN A 75 10.67 18.51 -7.74
N GLU A 76 10.43 19.82 -7.50
CA GLU A 76 9.30 20.56 -8.09
C GLU A 76 9.22 20.44 -9.62
N THR A 77 10.35 20.47 -10.33
CA THR A 77 10.37 20.35 -11.80
C THR A 77 9.95 18.93 -12.25
N GLN A 78 10.40 17.90 -11.53
CA GLN A 78 10.04 16.51 -11.80
C GLN A 78 8.59 16.23 -11.44
N GLU A 79 8.12 16.78 -10.31
CA GLU A 79 6.71 16.72 -9.90
C GLU A 79 5.81 17.38 -10.95
N GLY A 80 6.19 18.54 -11.48
CA GLY A 80 5.47 19.19 -12.58
C GLY A 80 5.34 18.30 -13.81
N VAL A 81 6.41 17.61 -14.21
CA VAL A 81 6.38 16.63 -15.31
C VAL A 81 5.46 15.46 -15.01
N LEU A 82 5.49 14.96 -13.78
CA LEU A 82 4.62 13.85 -13.36
C LEU A 82 3.15 14.27 -13.40
N ASN A 83 2.82 15.46 -12.87
CA ASN A 83 1.47 16.03 -12.90
C ASN A 83 0.94 16.17 -14.34
N ILE A 84 1.78 16.64 -15.27
CA ILE A 84 1.41 16.73 -16.70
C ILE A 84 1.11 15.34 -17.26
N ALA A 85 1.93 14.33 -16.95
CA ALA A 85 1.71 12.96 -17.44
C ALA A 85 0.38 12.38 -16.94
N PHE A 86 0.07 12.53 -15.65
CA PHE A 86 -1.20 12.08 -15.08
C PHE A 86 -2.39 12.83 -15.68
N ARG A 87 -2.29 14.16 -15.79
CA ARG A 87 -3.35 14.97 -16.38
C ARG A 87 -3.64 14.58 -17.82
N LEU A 88 -2.59 14.37 -18.61
CA LEU A 88 -2.75 13.91 -19.98
C LEU A 88 -3.41 12.52 -20.07
N ALA A 89 -3.02 11.61 -19.16
CA ALA A 89 -3.63 10.28 -19.07
C ALA A 89 -5.12 10.38 -18.75
N ASP A 90 -5.50 11.18 -17.76
CA ASP A 90 -6.89 11.40 -17.36
C ASP A 90 -7.73 11.99 -18.50
N ASP A 91 -7.23 13.04 -19.15
CA ASP A 91 -7.96 13.72 -20.24
C ASP A 91 -8.16 12.82 -21.48
N ASN A 92 -7.31 11.80 -21.66
CA ASN A 92 -7.44 10.80 -22.73
C ASN A 92 -8.11 9.49 -22.27
N GLY A 93 -8.48 9.36 -21.01
CA GLY A 93 -9.05 8.13 -20.44
C GLY A 93 -8.07 6.97 -20.39
N TRP A 94 -6.76 7.23 -20.33
CA TRP A 94 -5.73 6.21 -20.19
C TRP A 94 -5.52 5.87 -18.72
N LEU A 95 -5.75 4.61 -18.37
CA LEU A 95 -5.51 4.13 -17.02
C LEU A 95 -4.02 3.84 -16.84
N LEU A 96 -3.43 4.41 -15.79
CA LEU A 96 -2.09 4.07 -15.35
C LEU A 96 -2.22 2.98 -14.28
N LEU A 97 -2.17 1.72 -14.69
CA LEU A 97 -2.37 0.59 -13.79
C LEU A 97 -1.11 0.27 -13.00
N ASP A 98 0.02 0.22 -13.70
CA ASP A 98 1.30 -0.15 -13.10
C ASP A 98 2.44 0.81 -13.53
N VAL A 99 3.65 0.52 -13.04
CA VAL A 99 4.84 1.31 -13.34
C VAL A 99 5.20 1.27 -14.83
N LYS A 100 4.84 0.19 -15.55
CA LYS A 100 5.15 0.07 -16.99
C LYS A 100 4.34 1.04 -17.81
N ASP A 101 3.06 1.25 -17.45
CA ASP A 101 2.18 2.20 -18.13
C ASP A 101 2.73 3.63 -18.00
N LEU A 102 3.09 4.03 -16.78
CA LEU A 102 3.68 5.35 -16.55
C LEU A 102 5.01 5.51 -17.30
N ARG A 103 5.86 4.48 -17.30
CA ARG A 103 7.14 4.53 -18.03
C ARG A 103 6.92 4.64 -19.53
N ALA A 104 5.92 3.94 -20.08
CA ALA A 104 5.57 4.04 -21.50
C ALA A 104 5.06 5.44 -21.86
N LEU A 105 4.19 6.01 -21.01
CA LEU A 105 3.68 7.37 -21.19
C LEU A 105 4.81 8.40 -21.12
N LEU A 106 5.69 8.31 -20.14
CA LEU A 106 6.83 9.22 -20.01
C LEU A 106 7.80 9.12 -21.20
N ALA A 107 8.03 7.92 -21.72
CA ALA A 107 8.84 7.72 -22.93
C ALA A 107 8.17 8.38 -24.16
N HIS A 108 6.86 8.15 -24.33
CA HIS A 108 6.09 8.79 -25.41
C HIS A 108 6.18 10.32 -25.34
N LEU A 109 6.05 10.91 -24.15
CA LEU A 109 6.14 12.35 -23.95
C LEU A 109 7.55 12.92 -24.23
N ALA A 110 8.60 12.15 -23.91
CA ALA A 110 9.98 12.54 -24.22
C ALA A 110 10.24 12.58 -25.74
N ASP A 111 9.63 11.64 -26.48
CA ASP A 111 9.79 11.54 -27.92
C ASP A 111 8.85 12.49 -28.68
N ASN A 112 7.71 12.84 -28.08
CA ASN A 112 6.67 13.69 -28.65
C ASN A 112 6.35 14.88 -27.74
N PRO A 113 7.26 15.85 -27.55
CA PRO A 113 7.03 16.96 -26.62
C PRO A 113 5.81 17.83 -26.98
N GLY A 114 5.39 17.82 -28.26
CA GLY A 114 4.18 18.50 -28.71
C GLY A 114 2.88 17.90 -28.15
N ALA A 115 2.87 16.63 -27.74
CA ALA A 115 1.69 15.99 -27.18
C ALA A 115 1.24 16.59 -25.82
N ALA A 116 2.15 17.26 -25.14
CA ALA A 116 1.87 17.92 -23.85
C ALA A 116 1.94 19.46 -23.94
N SER A 117 1.94 20.04 -25.14
CA SER A 117 2.08 21.50 -25.34
C SER A 117 1.05 22.32 -24.58
N ASP A 118 -0.18 21.80 -24.47
CA ASP A 118 -1.30 22.47 -23.81
C ASP A 118 -1.19 22.47 -22.26
N TYR A 119 -0.35 21.58 -21.71
CA TYR A 119 -0.15 21.42 -20.26
C TYR A 119 1.16 22.05 -19.76
N GLY A 120 2.09 22.36 -20.68
CA GLY A 120 3.35 22.98 -20.35
C GLY A 120 4.57 22.37 -21.04
N HIS A 121 5.75 22.88 -20.67
CA HIS A 121 7.01 22.42 -21.25
C HIS A 121 7.58 21.22 -20.48
N LEU A 122 7.87 20.15 -21.22
CA LEU A 122 8.48 18.93 -20.67
C LEU A 122 10.00 18.91 -20.92
N SER A 123 10.76 18.80 -19.85
CA SER A 123 12.19 18.57 -19.94
C SER A 123 12.52 17.09 -20.10
N LYS A 124 13.19 16.70 -21.20
CA LYS A 124 13.69 15.32 -21.37
C LYS A 124 14.59 14.86 -20.22
N ALA A 125 15.35 15.78 -19.62
CA ALA A 125 16.20 15.47 -18.48
C ALA A 125 15.38 15.07 -17.24
N SER A 126 14.26 15.76 -17.00
CA SER A 126 13.34 15.45 -15.88
C SER A 126 12.63 14.12 -16.11
N VAL A 127 12.17 13.85 -17.33
CA VAL A 127 11.60 12.53 -17.70
C VAL A 127 12.61 11.41 -17.41
N GLY A 128 13.85 11.56 -17.87
CA GLY A 128 14.91 10.57 -17.62
C GLY A 128 15.23 10.39 -16.13
N ALA A 129 15.14 11.46 -15.33
CA ALA A 129 15.32 11.37 -13.89
C ALA A 129 14.19 10.58 -13.21
N ILE A 130 12.93 10.84 -13.59
CA ILE A 130 11.77 10.09 -13.07
C ILE A 130 11.87 8.61 -13.44
N GLN A 131 12.20 8.30 -14.71
CA GLN A 131 12.35 6.91 -15.15
C GLN A 131 13.41 6.14 -14.36
N ARG A 132 14.55 6.76 -14.02
CA ARG A 132 15.57 6.13 -13.16
C ARG A 132 15.05 5.88 -11.75
N LYS A 133 14.30 6.80 -11.17
CA LYS A 133 13.70 6.63 -9.84
C LYS A 133 12.64 5.53 -9.83
N LEU A 134 11.81 5.44 -10.87
CA LEU A 134 10.86 4.34 -11.06
C LEU A 134 11.57 2.98 -11.14
N LEU A 135 12.66 2.90 -11.88
CA LEU A 135 13.46 1.67 -11.99
C LEU A 135 14.06 1.26 -10.62
N THR A 136 14.53 2.23 -9.84
CA THR A 136 15.01 1.99 -8.48
C THR A 136 13.89 1.48 -7.57
N LEU A 137 12.70 2.06 -7.69
CA LEU A 137 11.52 1.67 -6.93
C LEU A 137 11.09 0.23 -7.26
N GLU A 138 11.09 -0.14 -8.55
CA GLU A 138 10.84 -1.53 -8.98
C GLU A 138 11.86 -2.50 -8.36
N GLY A 139 13.15 -2.13 -8.36
CA GLY A 139 14.23 -2.94 -7.76
C GLY A 139 14.10 -3.14 -6.24
N GLN A 140 13.37 -2.27 -5.55
CA GLN A 140 13.06 -2.38 -4.12
C GLN A 140 11.80 -3.23 -3.83
N GLY A 141 11.22 -3.86 -4.84
CA GLY A 141 10.01 -4.69 -4.70
C GLY A 141 8.70 -3.88 -4.68
N ALA A 142 8.77 -2.56 -4.72
CA ALA A 142 7.57 -1.70 -4.70
C ALA A 142 6.70 -1.86 -5.96
N GLY A 143 7.24 -2.45 -7.05
CA GLY A 143 6.45 -2.85 -8.21
C GLY A 143 5.32 -3.85 -7.90
N MET A 144 5.42 -4.57 -6.78
CA MET A 144 4.36 -5.46 -6.31
C MET A 144 3.14 -4.71 -5.78
N LEU A 145 3.31 -3.46 -5.31
CA LEU A 145 2.23 -2.61 -4.84
C LEU A 145 1.34 -2.11 -5.98
N PHE A 146 1.90 -1.95 -7.19
CA PHE A 146 1.18 -1.36 -8.32
C PHE A 146 0.64 -2.42 -9.27
N GLY A 147 -0.65 -2.34 -9.56
CA GLY A 147 -1.36 -3.21 -10.50
C GLY A 147 -2.72 -3.66 -9.99
N GLU A 148 -3.35 -4.47 -10.79
CA GLU A 148 -4.64 -5.09 -10.47
C GLU A 148 -4.48 -6.51 -9.91
N PRO A 149 -5.47 -7.01 -9.14
CA PRO A 149 -6.62 -6.24 -8.63
C PRO A 149 -6.21 -5.23 -7.55
N ALA A 150 -6.75 -4.01 -7.62
CA ALA A 150 -6.57 -3.02 -6.58
C ALA A 150 -7.38 -3.40 -5.34
N LEU A 151 -6.90 -3.00 -4.16
CA LEU A 151 -7.63 -3.20 -2.91
C LEU A 151 -8.93 -2.38 -2.92
N ASP A 152 -10.05 -3.04 -2.72
CA ASP A 152 -11.30 -2.35 -2.38
C ASP A 152 -11.36 -2.17 -0.86
N ILE A 153 -11.65 -0.96 -0.39
CA ILE A 153 -11.78 -0.68 1.04
C ILE A 153 -12.88 -1.55 1.69
N ALA A 154 -13.88 -1.99 0.92
CA ALA A 154 -14.91 -2.90 1.38
C ALA A 154 -14.35 -4.28 1.78
N ASP A 155 -13.21 -4.70 1.22
CA ASP A 155 -12.53 -5.95 1.58
C ASP A 155 -12.01 -5.91 3.02
N LEU A 156 -11.73 -4.71 3.55
CA LEU A 156 -11.31 -4.52 4.94
C LEU A 156 -12.49 -4.53 5.93
N MET A 157 -13.73 -4.48 5.44
CA MET A 157 -14.94 -4.38 6.26
C MET A 157 -15.78 -5.67 6.25
N GLN A 158 -15.18 -6.79 5.88
CA GLN A 158 -15.85 -8.08 5.82
C GLN A 158 -16.16 -8.63 7.21
N THR A 159 -17.21 -9.46 7.30
CA THR A 159 -17.59 -10.19 8.51
C THR A 159 -17.62 -11.69 8.26
N ASP A 160 -17.39 -12.48 9.31
CA ASP A 160 -17.55 -13.93 9.27
C ASP A 160 -19.05 -14.33 9.29
N GLU A 161 -19.34 -15.62 9.18
CA GLU A 161 -20.70 -16.16 9.20
C GLU A 161 -21.45 -15.87 10.53
N ARG A 162 -20.74 -15.51 11.58
CA ARG A 162 -21.30 -15.17 12.90
C ARG A 162 -21.49 -13.65 13.07
N GLY A 163 -21.13 -12.86 12.05
CA GLY A 163 -21.19 -11.40 12.08
C GLY A 163 -20.00 -10.73 12.78
N HIS A 164 -18.92 -11.45 13.11
CA HIS A 164 -17.70 -10.84 13.62
C HIS A 164 -16.90 -10.20 12.51
N GLY A 165 -16.46 -8.97 12.70
CA GLY A 165 -15.59 -8.29 11.76
C GLY A 165 -14.22 -8.95 11.66
N TYR A 166 -13.66 -9.04 10.45
CA TYR A 166 -12.28 -9.49 10.26
C TYR A 166 -11.27 -8.47 10.79
N ILE A 167 -10.30 -8.95 11.55
CA ILE A 167 -9.13 -8.18 11.95
C ILE A 167 -8.15 -8.20 10.77
N ASN A 168 -7.91 -7.04 10.18
CA ASN A 168 -6.98 -6.92 9.06
C ASN A 168 -5.58 -6.60 9.58
N LEU A 169 -4.63 -7.49 9.34
CA LEU A 169 -3.23 -7.38 9.77
C LEU A 169 -2.33 -7.20 8.55
N LEU A 170 -1.61 -6.10 8.47
CA LEU A 170 -0.57 -5.86 7.47
C LEU A 170 0.78 -6.35 8.01
N ALA A 171 1.42 -7.26 7.29
CA ALA A 171 2.81 -7.64 7.55
C ALA A 171 3.73 -6.44 7.28
N GLY A 172 4.31 -5.89 8.33
CA GLY A 172 5.12 -4.67 8.31
C GLY A 172 6.60 -4.90 8.60
N ASP A 173 7.00 -6.12 8.94
CA ASP A 173 8.35 -6.48 9.34
C ASP A 173 9.42 -6.14 8.28
N LYS A 174 9.11 -6.33 7.01
CA LYS A 174 9.99 -5.95 5.89
C LYS A 174 9.80 -4.50 5.47
N LEU A 175 8.59 -3.97 5.56
CA LEU A 175 8.25 -2.61 5.14
C LEU A 175 8.96 -1.54 5.96
N ILE A 176 9.28 -1.81 7.22
CA ILE A 176 10.03 -0.88 8.07
C ILE A 176 11.41 -0.55 7.51
N HIS A 177 11.97 -1.43 6.66
CA HIS A 177 13.25 -1.20 5.99
C HIS A 177 13.13 -0.33 4.74
N THR A 178 11.90 -0.02 4.31
CA THR A 178 11.56 0.89 3.20
C THR A 178 10.57 1.96 3.68
N PRO A 179 11.01 2.88 4.56
CA PRO A 179 10.10 3.79 5.26
C PRO A 179 9.31 4.70 4.32
N ALA A 180 9.86 5.09 3.16
CA ALA A 180 9.15 5.87 2.16
C ALA A 180 7.94 5.11 1.59
N LEU A 181 8.14 3.83 1.23
CA LEU A 181 7.06 2.96 0.74
C LEU A 181 5.99 2.75 1.81
N TYR A 182 6.41 2.45 3.04
CA TYR A 182 5.51 2.23 4.16
C TYR A 182 4.65 3.46 4.47
N ALA A 183 5.29 4.64 4.57
CA ALA A 183 4.58 5.89 4.82
C ALA A 183 3.61 6.25 3.69
N THR A 184 4.04 6.09 2.43
CA THR A 184 3.19 6.38 1.27
C THR A 184 2.00 5.44 1.20
N PHE A 185 2.21 4.15 1.46
CA PHE A 185 1.13 3.18 1.53
C PHE A 185 0.09 3.53 2.61
N LEU A 186 0.53 3.86 3.83
CA LEU A 186 -0.39 4.26 4.89
C LEU A 186 -1.15 5.55 4.57
N LEU A 187 -0.50 6.53 3.94
CA LEU A 187 -1.15 7.76 3.51
C LEU A 187 -2.20 7.49 2.42
N TRP A 188 -1.87 6.63 1.45
CA TRP A 188 -2.82 6.22 0.42
C TRP A 188 -4.03 5.48 1.01
N LEU A 189 -3.81 4.57 1.96
CA LEU A 189 -4.89 3.81 2.61
C LEU A 189 -5.86 4.71 3.40
N LEU A 190 -5.38 5.88 3.85
CA LEU A 190 -6.17 6.84 4.65
C LEU A 190 -6.79 7.96 3.81
N ALA A 191 -6.43 8.10 2.54
CA ALA A 191 -6.93 9.14 1.64
C ALA A 191 -8.24 8.77 0.97
#